data_5d60ff308ce13156a84319499c2fd47a
#
_entry.id   5d60ff308ce13156a84319499c2fd47a
#
_cell.length_a   1.000
_cell.length_b   1.000
_cell.length_c   1.000
_cell.angle_alpha   90.00
_cell.angle_beta   90.00
_cell.angle_gamma   90.00
#
_symmetry.space_group_name_H-M   'P 1'
#
loop_
_entity.id
_entity.type
_entity.pdbx_description
1 polymer ?
#
loop_
_entity_poly.entity_id
_entity_poly.type
_entity_poly.pdbx_seq_one_letter_code
_entity_poly.pdbx_strand_id
1 'polypeptide(L)'
;KLYLNDVGLLTAQLYRNNVRPVLSDGEGVNLGSVYESVIAQELKAHGYNLFYYDNKQKGEANFLIDDYKNTSVLPIEVKSGKNYTTHSAIDNLLRVSDYNIKSGLILSNSREIRTYGKITYMPIYYIMFINADQVDESQIYF
;
A
#
# COMPACT_ATOMS: atom_id res chain seq x y z
N LYS A 1 -11.63 3.61 6.48
CA LYS A 1 -11.55 2.19 6.09
C LYS A 1 -11.37 1.30 7.32
N LEU A 2 -11.92 0.11 7.29
CA LEU A 2 -11.78 -0.91 8.34
C LEU A 2 -11.07 -2.12 7.74
N TYR A 3 -10.01 -2.58 8.41
CA TYR A 3 -9.27 -3.77 8.04
C TYR A 3 -9.29 -4.77 9.19
N LEU A 4 -9.45 -6.06 8.88
CA LEU A 4 -9.32 -7.12 9.87
C LEU A 4 -7.84 -7.41 10.12
N ASN A 5 -7.49 -7.63 11.39
CA ASN A 5 -6.11 -7.96 11.78
C ASN A 5 -5.67 -9.37 11.34
N ASP A 6 -6.60 -10.20 10.90
CA ASP A 6 -6.32 -11.54 10.42
C ASP A 6 -6.91 -11.72 9.02
N VAL A 7 -6.02 -11.78 8.04
CA VAL A 7 -6.38 -11.96 6.63
C VAL A 7 -6.91 -13.36 6.37
N GLY A 8 -6.51 -14.36 7.14
CA GLY A 8 -7.06 -15.71 7.08
C GLY A 8 -8.54 -15.73 7.47
N LEU A 9 -8.92 -15.03 8.53
CA LEU A 9 -10.32 -14.87 8.91
C LEU A 9 -11.11 -14.10 7.86
N LEU A 10 -10.53 -13.03 7.29
CA LEU A 10 -11.16 -12.29 6.20
C LEU A 10 -11.43 -13.19 5.00
N THR A 11 -10.44 -13.95 4.55
CA THR A 11 -10.57 -14.85 3.39
C THR A 11 -11.55 -15.99 3.68
N ALA A 12 -11.54 -16.56 4.88
CA ALA A 12 -12.50 -17.58 5.28
C ALA A 12 -13.94 -17.05 5.26
N GLN A 13 -14.15 -15.81 5.65
CA GLN A 13 -15.47 -15.18 5.64
C GLN A 13 -15.94 -14.82 4.23
N LEU A 14 -15.05 -14.27 3.39
CA LEU A 14 -15.38 -13.84 2.03
C LEU A 14 -15.57 -15.03 1.08
N TYR A 15 -14.73 -16.03 1.19
CA TYR A 15 -14.66 -17.11 0.21
C TYR A 15 -15.13 -18.46 0.77
N ARG A 16 -15.38 -18.54 2.08
CA ARG A 16 -15.83 -19.77 2.78
C ARG A 16 -14.92 -20.95 2.42
N ASN A 17 -15.49 -22.00 1.77
CA ASN A 17 -14.74 -23.20 1.40
C ASN A 17 -14.08 -23.12 0.00
N ASN A 18 -14.15 -21.96 -0.67
CA ASN A 18 -13.59 -21.78 -2.00
C ASN A 18 -12.09 -21.40 -1.97
N VAL A 19 -11.28 -22.21 -1.30
CA VAL A 19 -9.83 -21.95 -1.18
C VAL A 19 -9.12 -22.06 -2.53
N ARG A 20 -9.54 -22.98 -3.40
CA ARG A 20 -8.90 -23.19 -4.71
C ARG A 20 -8.90 -21.97 -5.61
N PRO A 21 -10.02 -21.24 -5.84
CA PRO A 21 -10.02 -20.01 -6.63
C PRO A 21 -9.11 -18.92 -6.07
N VAL A 22 -9.00 -18.84 -4.74
CA VAL A 22 -8.10 -17.85 -4.08
C VAL A 22 -6.63 -18.20 -4.33
N LEU A 23 -6.25 -19.47 -4.20
CA LEU A 23 -4.87 -19.93 -4.39
C LEU A 23 -4.44 -19.96 -5.86
N SER A 24 -5.39 -20.15 -6.78
CA SER A 24 -5.08 -20.22 -8.21
C SER A 24 -5.16 -18.90 -8.96
N ASP A 25 -5.38 -17.78 -8.24
CA ASP A 25 -5.63 -16.46 -8.85
C ASP A 25 -6.73 -16.53 -9.93
N GLY A 26 -7.78 -17.30 -9.61
CA GLY A 26 -8.85 -17.66 -10.54
C GLY A 26 -9.62 -16.45 -11.02
N GLU A 27 -10.02 -16.48 -12.28
CA GLU A 27 -10.86 -15.43 -12.87
C GLU A 27 -12.15 -15.24 -12.04
N GLY A 28 -12.46 -13.99 -11.71
CA GLY A 28 -13.67 -13.61 -10.97
C GLY A 28 -13.52 -13.50 -9.46
N VAL A 29 -12.35 -13.78 -8.89
CA VAL A 29 -12.08 -13.52 -7.46
C VAL A 29 -11.53 -12.11 -7.29
N ASN A 30 -12.27 -11.25 -6.59
CA ASN A 30 -11.78 -9.91 -6.25
C ASN A 30 -10.89 -9.98 -5.01
N LEU A 31 -9.58 -10.08 -5.21
CA LEU A 31 -8.59 -10.10 -4.15
C LEU A 31 -8.18 -8.71 -3.65
N GLY A 32 -8.75 -7.63 -4.18
CA GLY A 32 -8.36 -6.25 -3.84
C GLY A 32 -8.39 -5.99 -2.34
N SER A 33 -9.53 -6.30 -1.68
CA SER A 33 -9.68 -6.11 -0.23
C SER A 33 -8.76 -6.99 0.61
N VAL A 34 -8.43 -8.18 0.11
CA VAL A 34 -7.49 -9.10 0.76
C VAL A 34 -6.08 -8.53 0.69
N TYR A 35 -5.65 -8.06 -0.46
CA TYR A 35 -4.33 -7.43 -0.65
C TYR A 35 -4.19 -6.17 0.19
N GLU A 36 -5.19 -5.29 0.19
CA GLU A 36 -5.19 -4.12 1.04
C GLU A 36 -5.09 -4.50 2.53
N SER A 37 -5.81 -5.54 2.97
CA SER A 37 -5.76 -6.00 4.36
C SER A 37 -4.41 -6.57 4.76
N VAL A 38 -3.75 -7.34 3.88
CA VAL A 38 -2.37 -7.82 4.09
C VAL A 38 -1.42 -6.62 4.27
N ILE A 39 -1.49 -5.65 3.37
CA ILE A 39 -0.62 -4.47 3.45
C ILE A 39 -0.89 -3.65 4.70
N ALA A 40 -2.16 -3.46 5.08
CA ALA A 40 -2.50 -2.77 6.32
C ALA A 40 -1.93 -3.47 7.55
N GLN A 41 -2.03 -4.79 7.60
CA GLN A 41 -1.50 -5.63 8.68
C GLN A 41 0.02 -5.52 8.78
N GLU A 42 0.74 -5.68 7.67
CA GLU A 42 2.20 -5.58 7.63
C GLU A 42 2.69 -4.17 8.03
N LEU A 43 2.13 -3.12 7.46
CA LEU A 43 2.49 -1.75 7.82
C LEU A 43 2.26 -1.47 9.30
N LYS A 44 1.15 -1.95 9.88
CA LYS A 44 0.89 -1.81 11.32
C LYS A 44 1.87 -2.61 12.16
N ALA A 45 2.22 -3.84 11.75
CA ALA A 45 3.21 -4.66 12.43
C ALA A 45 4.61 -4.01 12.42
N HIS A 46 4.92 -3.25 11.36
CA HIS A 46 6.16 -2.49 11.22
C HIS A 46 6.14 -1.11 11.89
N GLY A 47 5.09 -0.78 12.65
CA GLY A 47 5.02 0.43 13.46
C GLY A 47 4.47 1.67 12.77
N TYR A 48 3.99 1.55 11.53
CA TYR A 48 3.42 2.71 10.82
C TYR A 48 2.04 3.10 11.33
N ASN A 49 1.80 4.40 11.39
CA ASN A 49 0.45 4.95 11.41
C ASN A 49 -0.10 4.96 10.00
N LEU A 50 -1.33 4.46 9.85
CA LEU A 50 -1.97 4.36 8.56
C LEU A 50 -2.97 5.49 8.38
N PHE A 51 -2.78 6.25 7.33
CA PHE A 51 -3.72 7.22 6.84
C PHE A 51 -4.20 6.80 5.45
N TYR A 52 -5.25 7.41 4.94
CA TYR A 52 -5.71 7.20 3.57
C TYR A 52 -6.07 8.55 2.94
N TYR A 53 -6.08 8.57 1.63
CA TYR A 53 -6.52 9.72 0.87
C TYR A 53 -7.71 9.33 0.02
N ASP A 54 -8.79 10.06 0.15
CA ASP A 54 -10.00 9.90 -0.66
C ASP A 54 -10.49 11.27 -1.11
N ASN A 55 -10.52 11.46 -2.42
CA ASN A 55 -11.04 12.68 -3.02
C ASN A 55 -11.86 12.32 -4.25
N LYS A 56 -13.14 12.74 -4.26
CA LYS A 56 -14.09 12.42 -5.33
C LYS A 56 -13.61 12.79 -6.74
N GLN A 57 -12.78 13.82 -6.86
CA GLN A 57 -12.28 14.32 -8.16
C GLN A 57 -10.86 13.82 -8.47
N LYS A 58 -10.04 13.57 -7.46
CA LYS A 58 -8.61 13.26 -7.61
C LYS A 58 -8.29 11.78 -7.41
N GLY A 59 -9.26 10.98 -7.00
CA GLY A 59 -9.11 9.55 -6.76
C GLY A 59 -8.74 9.19 -5.32
N GLU A 60 -8.47 7.92 -5.08
CA GLU A 60 -8.22 7.32 -3.78
C GLU A 60 -6.83 6.67 -3.77
N ALA A 61 -5.99 7.01 -2.77
CA ALA A 61 -4.79 6.25 -2.42
C ALA A 61 -5.09 5.36 -1.21
N ASN A 62 -4.72 4.07 -1.28
CA ASN A 62 -5.07 3.10 -0.25
C ASN A 62 -4.47 3.46 1.09
N PHE A 63 -3.17 3.86 1.11
CA PHE A 63 -2.47 4.23 2.32
C PHE A 63 -1.61 5.47 2.10
N LEU A 64 -1.48 6.26 3.15
CA LEU A 64 -0.43 7.25 3.33
C LEU A 64 0.32 6.86 4.61
N ILE A 65 1.62 6.81 4.54
CA ILE A 65 2.50 6.57 5.69
C ILE A 65 3.52 7.70 5.82
N ASP A 66 4.06 7.87 7.02
CA ASP A 66 5.09 8.88 7.25
C ASP A 66 6.40 8.50 6.54
N ASP A 67 6.96 9.47 5.84
CA ASP A 67 8.30 9.40 5.24
C ASP A 67 9.23 10.32 6.06
N TYR A 68 9.75 9.79 7.14
CA TYR A 68 10.57 10.56 8.09
C TYR A 68 11.86 11.10 7.45
N LYS A 69 12.46 10.36 6.52
CA LYS A 69 13.70 10.79 5.83
C LYS A 69 13.51 12.05 5.01
N ASN A 70 12.35 12.18 4.40
CA ASN A 70 12.04 13.31 3.51
C ASN A 70 11.14 14.35 4.17
N THR A 71 10.78 14.17 5.44
CA THR A 71 9.82 15.04 6.14
C THR A 71 8.54 15.23 5.30
N SER A 72 7.98 14.11 4.86
CA SER A 72 6.90 14.03 3.90
C SER A 72 5.99 12.83 4.21
N VAL A 73 5.09 12.51 3.29
CA VAL A 73 4.30 11.27 3.32
C VAL A 73 4.60 10.45 2.07
N LEU A 74 4.54 9.14 2.20
CA LEU A 74 4.64 8.19 1.10
C LEU A 74 3.24 7.63 0.79
N PRO A 75 2.62 8.01 -0.33
CA PRO A 75 1.39 7.39 -0.78
C PRO A 75 1.68 5.99 -1.35
N ILE A 76 0.83 5.04 -0.95
CA ILE A 76 0.90 3.65 -1.38
C ILE A 76 -0.44 3.27 -2.01
N GLU A 77 -0.39 2.71 -3.20
CA GLU A 77 -1.53 2.13 -3.88
C GLU A 77 -1.32 0.63 -4.10
N VAL A 78 -2.35 -0.15 -3.83
CA VAL A 78 -2.33 -1.61 -3.93
C VAL A 78 -3.16 -2.04 -5.13
N LYS A 79 -2.58 -2.81 -6.04
CA LYS A 79 -3.23 -3.30 -7.25
C LYS A 79 -3.20 -4.83 -7.29
N SER A 80 -4.37 -5.45 -7.20
CA SER A 80 -4.53 -6.91 -7.31
C SER A 80 -4.66 -7.40 -8.75
N GLY A 81 -4.98 -6.50 -9.69
CA GLY A 81 -5.20 -6.85 -11.11
C GLY A 81 -3.97 -6.67 -11.99
N LYS A 82 -4.13 -7.05 -13.28
CA LYS A 82 -3.06 -6.91 -14.29
C LYS A 82 -2.78 -5.45 -14.69
N ASN A 83 -3.75 -4.54 -14.49
CA ASN A 83 -3.65 -3.12 -14.85
C ASN A 83 -3.13 -2.29 -13.67
N TYR A 84 -1.87 -2.45 -13.32
CA TYR A 84 -1.24 -1.70 -12.22
C TYR A 84 -0.58 -0.38 -12.67
N THR A 85 -0.59 -0.08 -13.94
CA THR A 85 -0.01 1.16 -14.50
C THR A 85 -0.95 2.37 -14.43
N THR A 86 -2.22 2.17 -14.07
CA THR A 86 -3.19 3.26 -13.90
C THR A 86 -3.31 3.61 -12.41
N HIS A 87 -2.82 4.77 -12.02
CA HIS A 87 -2.73 5.22 -10.61
C HIS A 87 -2.97 6.73 -10.49
N SER A 88 -4.10 7.18 -11.02
CA SER A 88 -4.43 8.62 -11.11
C SER A 88 -4.38 9.35 -9.76
N ALA A 89 -4.68 8.68 -8.66
CA ALA A 89 -4.64 9.29 -7.34
C ALA A 89 -3.20 9.65 -6.92
N ILE A 90 -2.25 8.71 -7.08
CA ILE A 90 -0.83 8.99 -6.79
C ILE A 90 -0.29 10.07 -7.71
N ASP A 91 -0.59 10.01 -9.01
CA ASP A 91 -0.17 11.05 -9.95
C ASP A 91 -0.69 12.43 -9.54
N ASN A 92 -1.96 12.50 -9.12
CA ASN A 92 -2.56 13.76 -8.66
C ASN A 92 -1.91 14.25 -7.37
N LEU A 93 -1.63 13.37 -6.41
CA LEU A 93 -0.94 13.71 -5.17
C LEU A 93 0.46 14.25 -5.43
N LEU A 94 1.22 13.61 -6.33
CA LEU A 94 2.58 14.03 -6.70
C LEU A 94 2.64 15.36 -7.44
N ARG A 95 1.54 15.79 -8.08
CA ARG A 95 1.45 17.07 -8.79
C ARG A 95 1.16 18.26 -7.88
N VAL A 96 0.60 18.03 -6.68
CA VAL A 96 0.28 19.11 -5.75
C VAL A 96 1.56 19.54 -5.04
N SER A 97 2.10 20.70 -5.43
CA SER A 97 3.36 21.25 -4.89
C SER A 97 3.33 21.40 -3.37
N ASP A 98 2.21 21.84 -2.82
CA ASP A 98 2.03 22.17 -1.40
C ASP A 98 2.11 20.91 -0.50
N TYR A 99 1.86 19.72 -1.05
CA TYR A 99 1.98 18.47 -0.30
C TYR A 99 3.42 18.01 -0.15
N ASN A 100 4.34 18.55 -0.96
CA ASN A 100 5.77 18.23 -0.94
C ASN A 100 6.08 16.71 -0.99
N ILE A 101 5.22 15.91 -1.63
CA ILE A 101 5.38 14.46 -1.75
C ILE A 101 6.52 14.16 -2.72
N LYS A 102 7.50 13.39 -2.27
CA LYS A 102 8.73 13.11 -3.02
C LYS A 102 8.59 11.91 -3.94
N SER A 103 7.85 10.91 -3.51
CA SER A 103 7.70 9.65 -4.25
C SER A 103 6.35 9.00 -3.95
N GLY A 104 5.99 8.00 -4.74
CA GLY A 104 4.83 7.14 -4.53
C GLY A 104 5.18 5.68 -4.77
N LEU A 105 4.44 4.77 -4.16
CA LEU A 105 4.64 3.35 -4.23
C LEU A 105 3.41 2.63 -4.77
N ILE A 106 3.60 1.78 -5.77
CA ILE A 106 2.58 0.88 -6.31
C ILE A 106 2.97 -0.56 -5.97
N LEU A 107 2.16 -1.21 -5.15
CA LEU A 107 2.30 -2.61 -4.81
C LEU A 107 1.37 -3.44 -5.70
N SER A 108 1.92 -4.45 -6.37
CA SER A 108 1.16 -5.24 -7.34
C SER A 108 1.67 -6.68 -7.43
N ASN A 109 0.99 -7.49 -8.24
CA ASN A 109 1.45 -8.85 -8.60
C ASN A 109 2.60 -8.86 -9.63
N SER A 110 3.27 -7.73 -9.85
CA SER A 110 4.48 -7.71 -10.67
C SER A 110 5.58 -8.58 -10.03
N ARG A 111 6.55 -8.99 -10.85
CA ARG A 111 7.72 -9.77 -10.37
C ARG A 111 8.99 -8.94 -10.27
N GLU A 112 8.93 -7.69 -10.71
CA GLU A 112 10.10 -6.84 -10.84
C GLU A 112 9.87 -5.49 -10.17
N ILE A 113 10.93 -4.93 -9.61
CA ILE A 113 10.92 -3.55 -9.14
C ILE A 113 11.29 -2.65 -10.31
N ARG A 114 10.47 -1.64 -10.55
CA ARG A 114 10.71 -0.63 -11.60
C ARG A 114 10.39 0.75 -11.05
N THR A 115 11.20 1.74 -11.39
CA THR A 115 10.93 3.14 -11.03
C THR A 115 10.77 3.98 -12.28
N TYR A 116 9.68 4.72 -12.35
CA TYR A 116 9.40 5.69 -13.40
C TYR A 116 9.12 7.06 -12.76
N GLY A 117 10.02 8.01 -12.99
CA GLY A 117 9.94 9.32 -12.36
C GLY A 117 9.95 9.22 -10.83
N LYS A 118 8.86 9.63 -10.21
CA LYS A 118 8.69 9.59 -8.75
C LYS A 118 7.96 8.34 -8.25
N ILE A 119 7.58 7.42 -9.12
CA ILE A 119 6.77 6.26 -8.76
C ILE A 119 7.60 4.99 -8.84
N THR A 120 7.63 4.23 -7.76
CA THR A 120 8.24 2.90 -7.70
C THR A 120 7.15 1.85 -7.69
N TYR A 121 7.23 0.92 -8.62
CA TYR A 121 6.42 -0.29 -8.71
C TYR A 121 7.19 -1.44 -8.10
N MET A 122 6.57 -2.19 -7.23
CA MET A 122 7.21 -3.37 -6.65
C MET A 122 6.21 -4.49 -6.37
N PRO A 123 6.70 -5.73 -6.33
CA PRO A 123 5.90 -6.86 -5.92
C PRO A 123 5.33 -6.65 -4.51
N ILE A 124 4.07 -7.07 -4.30
CA ILE A 124 3.35 -6.86 -3.04
C ILE A 124 4.09 -7.44 -1.83
N TYR A 125 4.81 -8.55 -1.99
CA TYR A 125 5.55 -9.20 -0.90
C TYR A 125 6.76 -8.39 -0.41
N TYR A 126 7.21 -7.37 -1.16
CA TYR A 126 8.28 -6.48 -0.69
C TYR A 126 7.85 -5.60 0.49
N ILE A 127 6.54 -5.53 0.79
CA ILE A 127 6.05 -4.80 1.95
C ILE A 127 6.72 -5.28 3.25
N MET A 128 7.06 -6.56 3.34
CA MET A 128 7.73 -7.15 4.50
C MET A 128 9.11 -6.53 4.81
N PHE A 129 9.70 -5.83 3.85
CA PHE A 129 11.01 -5.18 4.01
C PHE A 129 10.91 -3.66 4.26
N ILE A 130 9.70 -3.11 4.24
CA ILE A 130 9.47 -1.69 4.53
C ILE A 130 9.28 -1.54 6.03
N ASN A 131 10.24 -0.97 6.71
CA ASN A 131 10.19 -0.70 8.14
C ASN A 131 10.07 0.80 8.39
N ALA A 132 9.32 1.19 9.43
CA ALA A 132 9.40 2.53 9.96
C ALA A 132 10.84 2.74 10.46
N ASP A 133 11.52 3.77 9.94
CA ASP A 133 12.78 4.18 10.53
C ASP A 133 12.47 4.58 11.98
N GLN A 134 12.88 3.76 12.94
CA GLN A 134 12.82 4.16 14.33
C GLN A 134 13.72 5.37 14.48
N VAL A 135 13.14 6.50 14.84
CA VAL A 135 13.93 7.63 15.31
C VAL A 135 14.61 7.11 16.57
N ASP A 136 15.91 6.97 16.51
CA ASP A 136 16.69 6.60 17.69
C ASP A 136 16.60 7.78 18.66
N GLU A 137 15.69 7.67 19.64
CA GLU A 137 15.48 8.72 20.66
C GLU A 137 16.77 9.07 21.41
N SER A 138 17.79 8.22 21.35
CA SER A 138 19.11 8.48 21.95
C SER A 138 19.89 9.60 21.23
N GLN A 139 19.46 10.01 20.03
CA GLN A 139 20.08 11.08 19.24
C GLN A 139 19.42 12.47 19.43
N ILE A 140 18.37 12.56 20.24
CA ILE A 140 17.76 13.84 20.59
C ILE A 140 18.60 14.46 21.72
N TYR A 141 19.62 15.20 21.36
CA TYR A 141 20.36 16.08 22.29
C TYR A 141 19.61 17.40 22.42
N PHE A 142 19.19 17.71 23.65
CA PHE A 142 18.69 19.04 24.01
C PHE A 142 19.87 20.01 24.25
#